data_d372f3c91737cfe07f394bb45ee3798c
#
_entry.id   d372f3c91737cfe07f394bb45ee3798c
#
_cell.length_a   1.000
_cell.length_b   1.000
_cell.length_c   1.000
_cell.angle_alpha   90.00
_cell.angle_beta   90.00
_cell.angle_gamma   90.00
#
_symmetry.space_group_name_H-M   'P 1'
#
loop_
_entity.id
_entity.type
_entity.pdbx_description
1 polymer ?
#
loop_
_entity_poly.entity_id
_entity_poly.type
_entity_poly.pdbx_seq_one_letter_code
_entity_poly.pdbx_strand_id
1 'polypeptide(L)'
;MSFYTELQVRYTDFDTIDLSTEKQKILEILTMLAEGATHEDLYNDLVSAFANGQADLNIDPIYCEIIIEKITALFPHANFECRGLGEEYFYTWILCVENGQIIFSSKPWETENPFI
;
A
#
# COMPACT_ATOMS: atom_id res chain seq x y z
N MET A 1 13.22 -14.62 -8.62
CA MET A 1 12.19 -14.14 -7.70
C MET A 1 11.87 -12.69 -8.00
N SER A 2 10.62 -12.40 -8.24
CA SER A 2 10.18 -11.04 -8.52
C SER A 2 9.78 -10.33 -7.23
N PHE A 3 10.11 -9.05 -7.12
CA PHE A 3 9.70 -8.22 -5.99
C PHE A 3 8.69 -7.16 -6.42
N TYR A 4 7.84 -7.54 -7.36
CA TYR A 4 6.78 -6.65 -7.82
C TYR A 4 5.52 -6.84 -7.01
N THR A 5 4.83 -5.74 -6.79
CA THR A 5 3.47 -5.72 -6.25
C THR A 5 2.60 -4.89 -7.18
N GLU A 6 1.53 -5.47 -7.69
CA GLU A 6 0.53 -4.68 -8.37
C GLU A 6 -0.39 -4.11 -7.30
N LEU A 7 -0.33 -2.80 -7.10
CA LEU A 7 -1.16 -2.11 -6.12
C LEU A 7 -2.43 -1.61 -6.77
N GLN A 8 -3.57 -2.01 -6.24
CA GLN A 8 -4.88 -1.55 -6.69
C GLN A 8 -5.54 -0.75 -5.58
N VAL A 9 -6.05 0.42 -5.92
CA VAL A 9 -6.71 1.32 -4.98
C VAL A 9 -8.10 1.65 -5.49
N ARG A 10 -9.09 1.51 -4.64
CA ARG A 10 -10.47 1.85 -4.96
C ARG A 10 -11.05 2.71 -3.84
N TYR A 11 -11.46 3.92 -4.20
CA TYR A 11 -12.10 4.80 -3.23
C TYR A 11 -13.54 4.36 -2.98
N THR A 12 -13.95 4.43 -1.71
CA THR A 12 -15.30 4.02 -1.31
C THR A 12 -16.25 5.22 -1.17
N ASP A 13 -15.72 6.43 -1.34
CA ASP A 13 -16.52 7.65 -1.43
C ASP A 13 -15.96 8.54 -2.54
N PHE A 14 -16.42 9.79 -2.63
CA PHE A 14 -15.99 10.72 -3.68
C PHE A 14 -14.69 11.46 -3.36
N ASP A 15 -14.20 11.34 -2.14
CA ASP A 15 -12.98 12.04 -1.73
C ASP A 15 -11.75 11.21 -2.05
N THR A 16 -10.92 11.72 -2.95
CA THR A 16 -9.68 11.05 -3.31
C THR A 16 -8.53 11.58 -2.45
N ILE A 17 -7.47 10.78 -2.34
CA ILE A 17 -6.28 11.18 -1.63
C ILE A 17 -5.26 11.73 -2.61
N ASP A 18 -4.71 12.90 -2.29
CA ASP A 18 -3.58 13.47 -3.01
C ASP A 18 -2.32 13.24 -2.16
N LEU A 19 -1.52 12.25 -2.54
CA LEU A 19 -0.31 11.90 -1.79
C LEU A 19 0.72 13.04 -1.78
N SER A 20 0.66 13.95 -2.75
CA SER A 20 1.62 15.06 -2.82
C SER A 20 1.51 16.02 -1.64
N THR A 21 0.36 16.05 -0.96
CA THR A 21 0.18 16.89 0.23
C THR A 21 1.03 16.43 1.41
N GLU A 22 1.48 15.18 1.39
CA GLU A 22 2.31 14.58 2.43
C GLU A 22 3.59 13.97 1.85
N LYS A 23 4.06 14.51 0.72
CA LYS A 23 5.19 13.95 -0.01
C LYS A 23 6.41 13.72 0.86
N GLN A 24 6.78 14.71 1.67
CA GLN A 24 7.99 14.62 2.49
C GLN A 24 7.91 13.47 3.49
N LYS A 25 6.76 13.33 4.15
CA LYS A 25 6.57 12.25 5.12
C LYS A 25 6.55 10.88 4.45
N ILE A 26 5.97 10.81 3.25
CA ILE A 26 5.95 9.56 2.50
C ILE A 26 7.37 9.17 2.08
N LEU A 27 8.17 10.12 1.60
CA LEU A 27 9.57 9.85 1.25
C LEU A 27 10.37 9.38 2.46
N GLU A 28 10.10 9.91 3.64
CA GLU A 28 10.75 9.45 4.87
C GLU A 28 10.38 7.99 5.18
N ILE A 29 9.10 7.63 5.01
CA ILE A 29 8.65 6.25 5.18
C ILE A 29 9.37 5.33 4.20
N LEU A 30 9.48 5.73 2.95
CA LEU A 30 10.15 4.93 1.92
C LEU A 30 11.63 4.77 2.22
N THR A 31 12.26 5.81 2.72
CA THR A 31 13.68 5.77 3.10
C THR A 31 13.92 4.74 4.19
N MET A 32 12.98 4.60 5.12
CA MET A 32 13.11 3.66 6.22
C MET A 32 12.83 2.21 5.81
N LEU A 33 11.92 2.00 4.86
CA LEU A 33 11.37 0.67 4.60
C LEU A 33 11.73 0.08 3.23
N ALA A 34 12.15 0.89 2.29
CA ALA A 34 12.40 0.44 0.91
C ALA A 34 13.88 0.54 0.57
N GLU A 35 14.67 -0.40 1.06
CA GLU A 35 16.10 -0.45 0.75
C GLU A 35 16.33 -0.84 -0.71
N GLY A 36 17.32 -0.20 -1.33
CA GLY A 36 17.76 -0.54 -2.67
C GLY A 36 16.87 -0.06 -3.81
N ALA A 37 15.73 0.53 -3.50
CA ALA A 37 14.85 1.10 -4.51
C ALA A 37 15.12 2.59 -4.67
N THR A 38 14.81 3.14 -5.85
CA THR A 38 14.80 4.57 -6.04
C THR A 38 13.53 5.13 -5.42
N HIS A 39 13.67 5.84 -4.31
CA HIS A 39 12.50 6.30 -3.53
C HIS A 39 11.58 7.23 -4.33
N GLU A 40 12.14 8.08 -5.18
CA GLU A 40 11.33 8.94 -6.05
C GLU A 40 10.49 8.13 -7.03
N ASP A 41 11.06 7.09 -7.63
CA ASP A 41 10.31 6.24 -8.56
C ASP A 41 9.19 5.50 -7.82
N LEU A 42 9.49 4.97 -6.64
CA LEU A 42 8.48 4.29 -5.84
C LEU A 42 7.38 5.25 -5.40
N TYR A 43 7.75 6.47 -5.00
CA TYR A 43 6.78 7.50 -4.68
C TYR A 43 5.87 7.81 -5.88
N ASN A 44 6.45 7.98 -7.06
CA ASN A 44 5.67 8.26 -8.27
C ASN A 44 4.71 7.12 -8.61
N ASP A 45 5.14 5.88 -8.41
CA ASP A 45 4.28 4.71 -8.63
C ASP A 45 3.12 4.68 -7.63
N LEU A 46 3.38 5.05 -6.36
CA LEU A 46 2.33 5.17 -5.36
C LEU A 46 1.31 6.25 -5.74
N VAL A 47 1.79 7.40 -6.18
CA VAL A 47 0.92 8.48 -6.65
C VAL A 47 0.05 7.99 -7.80
N SER A 48 0.63 7.26 -8.74
CA SER A 48 -0.12 6.70 -9.87
C SER A 48 -1.21 5.74 -9.41
N ALA A 49 -0.90 4.87 -8.44
CA ALA A 49 -1.89 3.92 -7.92
C ALA A 49 -3.07 4.66 -7.28
N PHE A 50 -2.79 5.67 -6.47
CA PHE A 50 -3.84 6.41 -5.78
C PHE A 50 -4.61 7.36 -6.71
N ALA A 51 -4.01 7.80 -7.81
CA ALA A 51 -4.68 8.66 -8.78
C ALA A 51 -5.46 7.87 -9.83
N ASN A 52 -4.93 6.74 -10.27
CA ASN A 52 -5.47 5.98 -11.42
C ASN A 52 -6.11 4.65 -11.04
N GLY A 53 -5.98 4.23 -9.79
CA GLY A 53 -6.57 2.99 -9.30
C GLY A 53 -5.65 1.79 -9.37
N GLN A 54 -4.51 1.89 -10.03
CA GLN A 54 -3.58 0.77 -10.18
C GLN A 54 -2.20 1.24 -10.60
N ALA A 55 -1.17 0.58 -10.07
CA ALA A 55 0.20 0.74 -10.54
C ALA A 55 1.02 -0.47 -10.12
N ASP A 56 2.08 -0.76 -10.87
CA ASP A 56 3.05 -1.78 -10.49
C ASP A 56 4.17 -1.12 -9.71
N LEU A 57 4.43 -1.64 -8.52
CA LEU A 57 5.48 -1.15 -7.65
C LEU A 57 6.62 -2.15 -7.58
N ASN A 58 7.84 -1.67 -7.75
CA ASN A 58 9.03 -2.51 -7.65
C ASN A 58 9.42 -2.66 -6.18
N ILE A 59 8.59 -3.37 -5.44
CA ILE A 59 8.79 -3.60 -4.01
C ILE A 59 8.13 -4.93 -3.61
N ASP A 60 8.69 -5.56 -2.61
CA ASP A 60 8.15 -6.78 -2.01
C ASP A 60 6.74 -6.54 -1.48
N PRO A 61 5.79 -7.45 -1.71
CA PRO A 61 4.41 -7.27 -1.25
C PRO A 61 4.25 -7.04 0.25
N ILE A 62 5.06 -7.67 1.07
CA ILE A 62 4.99 -7.48 2.53
C ILE A 62 5.38 -6.06 2.91
N TYR A 63 6.47 -5.54 2.34
CA TYR A 63 6.88 -4.16 2.61
C TYR A 63 5.90 -3.16 2.01
N CYS A 64 5.31 -3.46 0.86
CA CYS A 64 4.29 -2.61 0.27
C CYS A 64 3.12 -2.43 1.24
N GLU A 65 2.65 -3.52 1.84
CA GLU A 65 1.54 -3.48 2.78
C GLU A 65 1.89 -2.60 4.00
N ILE A 66 3.09 -2.75 4.55
CA ILE A 66 3.54 -1.94 5.68
C ILE A 66 3.58 -0.46 5.32
N ILE A 67 4.06 -0.15 4.13
CA ILE A 67 4.12 1.24 3.64
C ILE A 67 2.71 1.82 3.52
N ILE A 68 1.76 1.06 2.98
CA ILE A 68 0.38 1.53 2.85
C ILE A 68 -0.26 1.78 4.21
N GLU A 69 -0.01 0.93 5.21
CA GLU A 69 -0.51 1.19 6.56
C GLU A 69 0.01 2.51 7.10
N LYS A 70 1.30 2.79 6.90
CA LYS A 70 1.90 4.03 7.39
C LYS A 70 1.39 5.26 6.63
N ILE A 71 1.19 5.13 5.32
CA ILE A 71 0.60 6.21 4.52
C ILE A 71 -0.82 6.50 4.97
N THR A 72 -1.60 5.46 5.26
CA THR A 72 -2.98 5.60 5.74
C THR A 72 -3.04 6.50 6.98
N ALA A 73 -2.09 6.36 7.89
CA ALA A 73 -2.05 7.17 9.10
C ALA A 73 -1.86 8.66 8.84
N LEU A 74 -1.40 9.04 7.65
CA LEU A 74 -1.21 10.45 7.28
C LEU A 74 -2.50 11.11 6.76
N PHE A 75 -3.53 10.31 6.48
CA PHE A 75 -4.77 10.80 5.86
C PHE A 75 -5.97 10.39 6.72
N PRO A 76 -6.26 11.14 7.81
CA PRO A 76 -7.26 10.72 8.79
C PRO A 76 -8.70 10.72 8.31
N HIS A 77 -8.97 11.22 7.11
CA HIS A 77 -10.32 11.23 6.54
C HIS A 77 -10.46 10.33 5.32
N ALA A 78 -9.43 9.53 5.04
CA ALA A 78 -9.41 8.69 3.86
C ALA A 78 -10.39 7.52 3.97
N ASN A 79 -11.06 7.22 2.85
CA ASN A 79 -11.94 6.05 2.73
C ASN A 79 -11.60 5.33 1.43
N PHE A 80 -10.97 4.18 1.56
CA PHE A 80 -10.59 3.39 0.38
C PHE A 80 -10.36 1.94 0.75
N GLU A 81 -10.39 1.10 -0.26
CA GLU A 81 -9.86 -0.26 -0.13
C GLU A 81 -8.69 -0.39 -1.09
N CYS A 82 -7.72 -1.18 -0.70
CA CYS A 82 -6.60 -1.47 -1.58
C CYS A 82 -6.17 -2.91 -1.42
N ARG A 83 -5.54 -3.41 -2.47
CA ARG A 83 -4.94 -4.72 -2.43
C ARG A 83 -3.62 -4.71 -3.16
N GLY A 84 -2.69 -5.49 -2.64
CA GLY A 84 -1.42 -5.72 -3.27
C GLY A 84 -1.40 -7.14 -3.79
N LEU A 85 -1.19 -7.29 -5.09
CA LEU A 85 -1.15 -8.61 -5.74
C LEU A 85 0.30 -9.00 -5.95
N GLY A 86 0.75 -9.99 -5.18
CA GLY A 86 2.04 -10.61 -5.38
C GLY A 86 1.92 -11.75 -6.37
N GLU A 87 3.05 -12.40 -6.68
CA GLU A 87 3.06 -13.52 -7.61
C GLU A 87 2.33 -14.75 -7.10
N GLU A 88 2.24 -14.89 -5.78
CA GLU A 88 1.60 -16.03 -5.17
C GLU A 88 0.50 -15.55 -4.24
N TYR A 89 -0.47 -16.43 -4.01
CA TYR A 89 -1.55 -16.18 -3.07
C TYR A 89 -1.06 -15.72 -1.71
N PHE A 90 0.04 -16.31 -1.25
CA PHE A 90 0.63 -16.02 0.04
C PHE A 90 1.02 -14.54 0.18
N TYR A 91 1.30 -13.87 -0.92
CA TYR A 91 1.73 -12.47 -0.94
C TYR A 91 0.65 -11.51 -1.40
N THR A 92 -0.58 -11.97 -1.52
CA THR A 92 -1.71 -11.11 -1.87
C THR A 92 -2.41 -10.65 -0.60
N TRP A 93 -2.52 -9.34 -0.44
CA TRP A 93 -3.10 -8.77 0.77
C TRP A 93 -4.20 -7.76 0.43
N ILE A 94 -5.08 -7.50 1.40
CA ILE A 94 -6.21 -6.58 1.26
C ILE A 94 -6.27 -5.70 2.50
N LEU A 95 -6.51 -4.40 2.28
CA LEU A 95 -6.79 -3.45 3.36
C LEU A 95 -8.05 -2.67 3.02
N CYS A 96 -8.90 -2.49 4.01
CA CYS A 96 -10.05 -1.58 3.90
C CYS A 96 -9.87 -0.48 4.94
N VAL A 97 -9.98 0.76 4.49
CA VAL A 97 -9.73 1.94 5.32
C VAL A 97 -10.98 2.81 5.37
N GLU A 98 -11.36 3.22 6.56
CA GLU A 98 -12.48 4.12 6.78
C GLU A 98 -12.08 5.18 7.80
N ASN A 99 -12.24 6.45 7.42
CA ASN A 99 -11.82 7.59 8.23
C ASN A 99 -10.36 7.46 8.68
N GLY A 100 -9.49 7.08 7.75
CA GLY A 100 -8.06 6.95 8.02
C GLY A 100 -7.67 5.77 8.90
N GLN A 101 -8.61 4.90 9.24
CA GLN A 101 -8.35 3.75 10.09
C GLN A 101 -8.56 2.45 9.32
N ILE A 102 -7.68 1.49 9.55
CA ILE A 102 -7.81 0.17 8.95
C ILE A 102 -8.91 -0.59 9.67
N ILE A 103 -10.01 -0.84 8.97
CA ILE A 103 -11.16 -1.56 9.54
C ILE A 103 -11.16 -3.04 9.16
N PHE A 104 -10.36 -3.42 8.16
CA PHE A 104 -10.20 -4.82 7.75
C PHE A 104 -8.85 -5.00 7.11
N SER A 105 -8.19 -6.09 7.42
CA SER A 105 -6.95 -6.46 6.73
C SER A 105 -6.89 -7.97 6.58
N SER A 106 -6.34 -8.40 5.46
CA SER A 106 -6.04 -9.79 5.20
C SER A 106 -4.60 -9.87 4.72
N LYS A 107 -3.75 -10.50 5.52
CA LYS A 107 -2.32 -10.63 5.27
C LYS A 107 -1.94 -12.09 5.48
N PRO A 108 -1.94 -12.91 4.42
CA PRO A 108 -1.74 -14.36 4.57
C PRO A 108 -0.47 -14.76 5.33
N TRP A 109 0.58 -13.97 5.21
CA TRP A 109 1.85 -14.28 5.90
C TRP A 109 1.78 -14.08 7.41
N GLU A 110 0.77 -13.38 7.94
CA GLU A 110 0.57 -13.20 9.37
C GLU A 110 -0.32 -14.29 9.96
N THR A 111 -0.95 -15.08 9.12
CA THR A 111 -1.79 -16.15 9.58
C THR A 111 -0.88 -17.28 10.08
N GLU A 112 -1.00 -17.63 11.34
CA GLU A 112 -0.34 -18.81 11.85
C GLU A 112 -0.88 -20.01 11.10
N ASN A 113 -0.12 -21.09 11.09
CA ASN A 113 -0.46 -22.28 10.34
C ASN A 113 -1.96 -22.58 10.45
N PRO A 114 -2.72 -22.41 9.36
CA PRO A 114 -4.18 -22.58 9.39
C PRO A 114 -4.61 -24.03 9.60
N PHE A 115 -3.68 -24.95 9.62
CA PHE A 115 -3.96 -26.36 9.79
C PHE A 115 -3.72 -26.84 11.23
N ILE A 116 -3.48 -25.94 12.11
CA ILE A 116 -3.35 -26.26 13.52
C ILE A 116 -4.65 -25.98 14.22
#